data_8ee8e2ea4a009d95b7922f751b66c1d5
#
_entry.id   8ee8e2ea4a009d95b7922f751b66c1d5
#
_cell.length_a   1.000
_cell.length_b   1.000
_cell.length_c   1.000
_cell.angle_alpha   90.00
_cell.angle_beta   90.00
_cell.angle_gamma   90.00
#
_symmetry.space_group_name_H-M   'P 1'
#
loop_
_entity.id
_entity.type
_entity.pdbx_description
1 polymer ?
#
loop_
_entity_poly.entity_id
_entity_poly.type
_entity_poly.pdbx_seq_one_letter_code
_entity_poly.pdbx_strand_id
1 'polypeptide(L)'
;MANLHWEKLMSDIIEVKDLVEVYSDGTKAVDNISFNVKEGEFFGFLGPNGAGKSTTIKILTTLLRKTSGQVTVAGHDTDTDASDIRKIIGVQSQETTVDGDLTGRENLTLQGHFQQMETSKIKKRVNELLKLVELQSAADKRARNYSGGMKKRLDLATALIHEPRLLFLDEPTTGLDPQSRTAIWTYLQKLNKEEGTTIFLTTQYLEEADKLCQRLSIIDFGKIVASGSPAELKRQVGADSIQVALENCEKDKPQAKALLKSMTEVTEVIETSEECLTVYAKNGGVLIADIVRALDSSDIRLKSVTFSSPSLDDVFMRHTGRRIRTEELVKAPSRMFGSGRR
;
A
#
# COMPACT_ATOMS: atom_id res chain seq x y z
N MET A 1 -4.66 26.87 23.24
CA MET A 1 -6.11 26.60 23.01
C MET A 1 -6.47 26.34 21.54
N ALA A 2 -5.52 26.19 20.62
CA ALA A 2 -5.78 25.93 19.19
C ALA A 2 -5.77 24.45 18.80
N ASN A 3 -5.19 23.55 19.59
CA ASN A 3 -5.04 22.13 19.24
C ASN A 3 -6.26 21.24 19.56
N LEU A 4 -7.25 21.74 20.28
CA LEU A 4 -8.46 20.96 20.65
C LEU A 4 -9.59 21.04 19.62
N HIS A 5 -9.42 21.82 18.55
CA HIS A 5 -10.50 22.05 17.56
C HIS A 5 -10.39 21.11 16.33
N TRP A 6 -9.26 20.51 16.08
CA TRP A 6 -9.03 19.62 14.94
C TRP A 6 -9.40 18.14 15.19
N GLU A 7 -9.39 17.69 16.44
CA GLU A 7 -9.79 16.30 16.77
C GLU A 7 -11.31 16.07 16.74
N LYS A 8 -12.12 17.12 16.67
CA LYS A 8 -13.59 17.04 16.82
C LYS A 8 -14.38 16.93 15.51
N LEU A 9 -13.74 16.84 14.33
CA LEU A 9 -14.41 16.93 13.03
C LEU A 9 -13.95 15.92 11.95
N MET A 10 -13.22 14.86 12.28
CA MET A 10 -13.01 13.78 11.32
C MET A 10 -14.10 12.72 11.50
N SER A 11 -15.21 12.90 10.77
CA SER A 11 -16.21 11.85 10.64
C SER A 11 -15.63 10.68 9.85
N ASP A 12 -16.05 9.48 10.19
CA ASP A 12 -15.70 8.30 9.40
C ASP A 12 -16.41 8.40 8.04
N ILE A 13 -15.64 8.43 6.97
CA ILE A 13 -16.18 8.43 5.59
C ILE A 13 -16.52 7.02 5.12
N ILE A 14 -15.88 6.00 5.69
CA ILE A 14 -16.25 4.58 5.50
C ILE A 14 -16.46 3.98 6.88
N GLU A 15 -17.59 3.31 7.06
CA GLU A 15 -17.84 2.45 8.21
C GLU A 15 -18.25 1.08 7.74
N VAL A 16 -17.56 0.05 8.23
CA VAL A 16 -17.83 -1.36 7.94
C VAL A 16 -17.98 -2.10 9.26
N LYS A 17 -19.12 -2.78 9.43
CA LYS A 17 -19.43 -3.57 10.62
C LYS A 17 -19.87 -4.96 10.23
N ASP A 18 -19.15 -5.96 10.70
CA ASP A 18 -19.44 -7.39 10.57
C ASP A 18 -19.72 -7.81 9.12
N LEU A 19 -18.95 -7.26 8.17
CA LEU A 19 -19.12 -7.52 6.74
C LEU A 19 -18.78 -8.96 6.41
N VAL A 20 -19.72 -9.64 5.74
CA VAL A 20 -19.53 -10.99 5.20
C VAL A 20 -19.92 -10.97 3.72
N GLU A 21 -19.10 -11.64 2.91
CA GLU A 21 -19.41 -11.95 1.53
C GLU A 21 -19.11 -13.40 1.19
N VAL A 22 -20.13 -14.09 0.69
CA VAL A 22 -20.08 -15.48 0.23
C VAL A 22 -20.59 -15.55 -1.20
N TYR A 23 -19.72 -15.93 -2.13
CA TYR A 23 -20.09 -16.10 -3.53
C TYR A 23 -21.02 -17.32 -3.75
N SER A 24 -21.68 -17.37 -4.89
CA SER A 24 -22.63 -18.44 -5.24
C SER A 24 -22.03 -19.85 -5.26
N ASP A 25 -20.72 -19.96 -5.42
CA ASP A 25 -19.97 -21.24 -5.34
C ASP A 25 -19.63 -21.67 -3.91
N GLY A 26 -20.07 -20.88 -2.90
CA GLY A 26 -19.79 -21.12 -1.48
C GLY A 26 -18.47 -20.53 -0.98
N THR A 27 -17.70 -19.89 -1.84
CA THR A 27 -16.43 -19.25 -1.44
C THR A 27 -16.69 -18.04 -0.54
N LYS A 28 -16.26 -18.11 0.72
CA LYS A 28 -16.32 -16.98 1.66
C LYS A 28 -15.14 -16.04 1.41
N ALA A 29 -15.37 -15.00 0.61
CA ALA A 29 -14.33 -14.04 0.24
C ALA A 29 -14.05 -12.99 1.32
N VAL A 30 -15.06 -12.65 2.14
CA VAL A 30 -14.95 -11.75 3.29
C VAL A 30 -15.64 -12.39 4.47
N ASP A 31 -14.97 -12.48 5.60
CA ASP A 31 -15.41 -13.21 6.79
C ASP A 31 -15.41 -12.31 8.03
N ASN A 32 -16.54 -11.66 8.27
CA ASN A 32 -16.82 -10.87 9.46
C ASN A 32 -15.77 -9.78 9.75
N ILE A 33 -15.51 -8.90 8.78
CA ILE A 33 -14.58 -7.80 8.96
C ILE A 33 -15.29 -6.53 9.42
N SER A 34 -14.61 -5.78 10.29
CA SER A 34 -15.06 -4.46 10.78
C SER A 34 -13.89 -3.49 10.76
N PHE A 35 -14.08 -2.32 10.16
CA PHE A 35 -13.09 -1.24 10.13
C PHE A 35 -13.77 0.08 9.79
N ASN A 36 -13.05 1.18 9.98
CA ASN A 36 -13.46 2.51 9.57
C ASN A 36 -12.34 3.25 8.85
N VAL A 37 -12.68 4.26 8.07
CA VAL A 37 -11.74 5.18 7.42
C VAL A 37 -12.20 6.60 7.69
N LYS A 38 -11.28 7.45 8.14
CA LYS A 38 -11.57 8.86 8.41
C LYS A 38 -11.52 9.69 7.14
N GLU A 39 -12.30 10.77 7.09
CA GLU A 39 -12.22 11.73 5.98
C GLU A 39 -10.82 12.35 5.89
N GLY A 40 -10.25 12.43 4.67
CA GLY A 40 -8.88 12.90 4.43
C GLY A 40 -7.78 11.88 4.74
N GLU A 41 -8.13 10.67 5.20
CA GLU A 41 -7.15 9.62 5.51
C GLU A 41 -6.63 8.94 4.24
N PHE A 42 -5.34 8.61 4.22
CA PHE A 42 -4.77 7.64 3.27
C PHE A 42 -4.75 6.26 3.94
N PHE A 43 -5.76 5.45 3.66
CA PHE A 43 -5.96 4.14 4.26
C PHE A 43 -5.54 3.00 3.33
N GLY A 44 -4.78 2.04 3.84
CA GLY A 44 -4.32 0.86 3.13
C GLY A 44 -5.07 -0.42 3.50
N PHE A 45 -5.33 -1.26 2.51
CA PHE A 45 -5.86 -2.60 2.69
C PHE A 45 -4.88 -3.61 2.10
N LEU A 46 -3.98 -4.11 2.94
CA LEU A 46 -2.81 -4.90 2.55
C LEU A 46 -3.10 -6.40 2.67
N GLY A 47 -2.76 -7.17 1.64
CA GLY A 47 -2.88 -8.63 1.71
C GLY A 47 -2.51 -9.32 0.40
N PRO A 48 -2.32 -10.65 0.39
CA PRO A 48 -2.00 -11.43 -0.79
C PRO A 48 -3.19 -11.48 -1.78
N ASN A 49 -2.92 -12.03 -2.96
CA ASN A 49 -3.99 -12.33 -3.91
C ASN A 49 -4.98 -13.34 -3.33
N GLY A 50 -6.28 -13.10 -3.53
CA GLY A 50 -7.35 -13.92 -2.97
C GLY A 50 -7.69 -13.64 -1.50
N ALA A 51 -7.05 -12.66 -0.84
CA ALA A 51 -7.35 -12.33 0.56
C ALA A 51 -8.70 -11.64 0.80
N GLY A 52 -9.42 -11.21 -0.26
CA GLY A 52 -10.71 -10.51 -0.15
C GLY A 52 -10.65 -9.00 -0.43
N LYS A 53 -9.49 -8.45 -0.82
CA LYS A 53 -9.28 -7.02 -1.07
C LYS A 53 -10.23 -6.45 -2.13
N SER A 54 -10.18 -6.99 -3.35
CA SER A 54 -11.01 -6.52 -4.47
C SER A 54 -12.51 -6.78 -4.23
N THR A 55 -12.87 -7.86 -3.51
CA THR A 55 -14.25 -8.11 -3.09
C THR A 55 -14.74 -7.00 -2.17
N THR A 56 -13.93 -6.61 -1.19
CA THR A 56 -14.26 -5.50 -0.27
C THR A 56 -14.44 -4.19 -1.03
N ILE A 57 -13.50 -3.83 -1.95
CA ILE A 57 -13.67 -2.63 -2.80
C ILE A 57 -14.97 -2.70 -3.61
N LYS A 58 -15.30 -3.83 -4.23
CA LYS A 58 -16.53 -3.96 -5.02
C LYS A 58 -17.79 -3.69 -4.19
N ILE A 59 -17.81 -4.09 -2.91
CA ILE A 59 -18.93 -3.80 -2.00
C ILE A 59 -18.94 -2.31 -1.65
N LEU A 60 -17.81 -1.73 -1.26
CA LEU A 60 -17.69 -0.29 -0.91
C LEU A 60 -18.07 0.63 -2.09
N THR A 61 -17.77 0.20 -3.32
CA THR A 61 -18.08 0.93 -4.55
C THR A 61 -19.44 0.58 -5.15
N THR A 62 -20.26 -0.20 -4.45
CA THR A 62 -21.62 -0.63 -4.87
C THR A 62 -21.66 -1.47 -6.14
N LEU A 63 -20.55 -2.10 -6.52
CA LEU A 63 -20.46 -3.03 -7.66
C LEU A 63 -20.86 -4.46 -7.28
N LEU A 64 -20.84 -4.78 -6.00
CA LEU A 64 -21.23 -6.08 -5.45
C LEU A 64 -22.11 -5.83 -4.21
N ARG A 65 -23.22 -6.57 -4.08
CA ARG A 65 -24.01 -6.58 -2.86
C ARG A 65 -23.35 -7.50 -1.85
N LYS A 66 -23.32 -7.07 -0.58
CA LYS A 66 -22.84 -7.90 0.52
C LYS A 66 -23.83 -9.01 0.90
N THR A 67 -23.34 -10.12 1.41
CA THR A 67 -24.18 -11.20 1.96
C THR A 67 -24.77 -10.77 3.31
N SER A 68 -24.00 -10.12 4.17
CA SER A 68 -24.46 -9.59 5.47
C SER A 68 -23.51 -8.53 6.03
N GLY A 69 -23.91 -7.89 7.13
CA GLY A 69 -23.18 -6.80 7.79
C GLY A 69 -23.73 -5.43 7.40
N GLN A 70 -23.11 -4.37 7.92
CA GLN A 70 -23.46 -2.98 7.64
C GLN A 70 -22.29 -2.26 7.00
N VAL A 71 -22.55 -1.53 5.93
CA VAL A 71 -21.51 -0.78 5.20
C VAL A 71 -22.07 0.58 4.80
N THR A 72 -21.43 1.64 5.27
CA THR A 72 -21.76 3.01 4.86
C THR A 72 -20.54 3.69 4.24
N VAL A 73 -20.79 4.49 3.21
CA VAL A 73 -19.78 5.30 2.52
C VAL A 73 -20.29 6.73 2.46
N ALA A 74 -19.59 7.66 3.09
CA ALA A 74 -19.96 9.07 3.25
C ALA A 74 -21.36 9.24 3.84
N GLY A 75 -21.75 8.37 4.78
CA GLY A 75 -23.04 8.38 5.45
C GLY A 75 -24.17 7.70 4.66
N HIS A 76 -23.91 7.16 3.46
CA HIS A 76 -24.86 6.45 2.60
C HIS A 76 -24.68 4.93 2.72
N ASP A 77 -25.79 4.18 2.82
CA ASP A 77 -25.75 2.71 2.83
C ASP A 77 -25.49 2.16 1.43
N THR A 78 -24.59 1.17 1.32
CA THR A 78 -24.17 0.60 0.02
C THR A 78 -25.26 -0.17 -0.70
N ASP A 79 -26.30 -0.66 -0.01
CA ASP A 79 -27.40 -1.42 -0.63
C ASP A 79 -28.53 -0.52 -1.13
N THR A 80 -28.79 0.61 -0.44
CA THR A 80 -29.95 1.48 -0.73
C THR A 80 -29.58 2.75 -1.49
N ASP A 81 -28.39 3.33 -1.23
CA ASP A 81 -28.01 4.67 -1.68
C ASP A 81 -26.90 4.65 -2.75
N ALA A 82 -26.79 3.55 -3.51
CA ALA A 82 -25.71 3.32 -4.50
C ALA A 82 -25.53 4.50 -5.48
N SER A 83 -26.63 5.16 -5.89
CA SER A 83 -26.55 6.31 -6.81
C SER A 83 -25.84 7.51 -6.19
N ASP A 84 -26.05 7.78 -4.92
CA ASP A 84 -25.43 8.91 -4.23
C ASP A 84 -23.97 8.64 -3.89
N ILE A 85 -23.64 7.39 -3.51
CA ILE A 85 -22.25 6.96 -3.33
C ILE A 85 -21.46 7.18 -4.62
N ARG A 86 -21.98 6.73 -5.79
CA ARG A 86 -21.25 6.83 -7.08
C ARG A 86 -20.96 8.26 -7.54
N LYS A 87 -21.68 9.25 -7.06
CA LYS A 87 -21.43 10.68 -7.37
C LYS A 87 -20.20 11.24 -6.63
N ILE A 88 -19.86 10.65 -5.49
CA ILE A 88 -18.82 11.18 -4.58
C ILE A 88 -17.56 10.35 -4.55
N ILE A 89 -17.56 9.16 -5.17
CA ILE A 89 -16.39 8.28 -5.22
C ILE A 89 -15.75 8.28 -6.61
N GLY A 90 -14.40 8.21 -6.64
CA GLY A 90 -13.63 7.81 -7.83
C GLY A 90 -13.15 6.38 -7.66
N VAL A 91 -13.12 5.62 -8.74
CA VAL A 91 -12.70 4.21 -8.70
C VAL A 91 -11.70 3.93 -9.81
N GLN A 92 -10.52 3.45 -9.43
CA GLN A 92 -9.56 2.83 -10.34
C GLN A 92 -9.52 1.33 -10.05
N SER A 93 -10.00 0.54 -10.99
CA SER A 93 -10.01 -0.92 -10.90
C SER A 93 -8.66 -1.52 -11.29
N GLN A 94 -8.43 -2.80 -10.94
CA GLN A 94 -7.24 -3.53 -11.33
C GLN A 94 -7.08 -3.58 -12.86
N GLU A 95 -8.18 -3.85 -13.59
CA GLU A 95 -8.23 -3.74 -15.05
C GLU A 95 -8.49 -2.30 -15.45
N THR A 96 -7.77 -1.83 -16.46
CA THR A 96 -7.94 -0.47 -16.98
C THR A 96 -9.28 -0.31 -17.71
N THR A 97 -9.96 0.78 -17.42
CA THR A 97 -11.22 1.16 -18.08
C THR A 97 -11.01 2.05 -19.30
N VAL A 98 -9.76 2.35 -19.64
CA VAL A 98 -9.38 3.23 -20.74
C VAL A 98 -9.70 2.59 -22.09
N ASP A 99 -10.49 3.29 -22.92
CA ASP A 99 -10.76 2.90 -24.29
C ASP A 99 -9.52 3.15 -25.17
N GLY A 100 -8.98 2.07 -25.75
CA GLY A 100 -7.79 2.12 -26.59
C GLY A 100 -7.97 2.86 -27.92
N ASP A 101 -9.19 2.94 -28.45
CA ASP A 101 -9.49 3.61 -29.71
C ASP A 101 -9.68 5.12 -29.59
N LEU A 102 -9.91 5.59 -28.38
CA LEU A 102 -9.97 7.01 -28.04
C LEU A 102 -8.56 7.54 -27.68
N THR A 103 -8.38 8.83 -27.83
CA THR A 103 -7.21 9.55 -27.31
C THR A 103 -7.30 9.73 -25.79
N GLY A 104 -6.19 10.09 -25.14
CA GLY A 104 -6.22 10.39 -23.70
C GLY A 104 -7.21 11.50 -23.34
N ARG A 105 -7.26 12.54 -24.18
CA ARG A 105 -8.22 13.64 -24.03
C ARG A 105 -9.66 13.20 -24.20
N GLU A 106 -9.95 12.38 -25.21
CA GLU A 106 -11.30 11.87 -25.47
C GLU A 106 -11.78 10.95 -24.34
N ASN A 107 -10.93 10.06 -23.80
CA ASN A 107 -11.24 9.23 -22.64
C ASN A 107 -11.70 10.09 -21.45
N LEU A 108 -10.92 11.11 -21.07
CA LEU A 108 -11.27 12.01 -19.98
C LEU A 108 -12.52 12.81 -20.25
N THR A 109 -12.72 13.28 -21.49
CA THR A 109 -13.90 14.03 -21.89
C THR A 109 -15.16 13.16 -21.78
N LEU A 110 -15.08 11.94 -22.28
CA LEU A 110 -16.18 10.96 -22.22
C LEU A 110 -16.56 10.66 -20.76
N GLN A 111 -15.56 10.45 -19.91
CA GLN A 111 -15.81 10.21 -18.49
C GLN A 111 -16.47 11.41 -17.80
N GLY A 112 -16.05 12.64 -18.13
CA GLY A 112 -16.70 13.85 -17.63
C GLY A 112 -18.18 13.94 -18.02
N HIS A 113 -18.53 13.53 -19.25
CA HIS A 113 -19.93 13.44 -19.68
C HIS A 113 -20.71 12.34 -18.96
N PHE A 114 -20.11 11.18 -18.69
CA PHE A 114 -20.76 10.14 -17.87
C PHE A 114 -21.05 10.63 -16.46
N GLN A 115 -20.20 11.50 -15.92
CA GLN A 115 -20.42 12.14 -14.62
C GLN A 115 -21.34 13.37 -14.70
N GLN A 116 -21.99 13.61 -15.84
CA GLN A 116 -22.95 14.71 -16.06
C GLN A 116 -22.38 16.11 -15.79
N MET A 117 -21.06 16.29 -15.99
CA MET A 117 -20.39 17.56 -15.80
C MET A 117 -20.71 18.54 -16.96
N GLU A 118 -20.71 19.83 -16.67
CA GLU A 118 -20.81 20.86 -17.70
C GLU A 118 -19.62 20.83 -18.65
N THR A 119 -19.85 20.96 -19.96
CA THR A 119 -18.81 20.88 -21.00
C THR A 119 -17.67 21.89 -20.77
N SER A 120 -17.98 23.09 -20.25
CA SER A 120 -16.99 24.12 -19.91
C SER A 120 -16.04 23.64 -18.81
N LYS A 121 -16.57 23.00 -17.77
CA LYS A 121 -15.82 22.43 -16.65
C LYS A 121 -14.99 21.22 -17.10
N ILE A 122 -15.55 20.34 -17.94
CA ILE A 122 -14.84 19.19 -18.51
C ILE A 122 -13.57 19.64 -19.22
N LYS A 123 -13.66 20.62 -20.13
CA LYS A 123 -12.51 21.10 -20.91
C LYS A 123 -11.36 21.61 -20.02
N LYS A 124 -11.70 22.35 -18.97
CA LYS A 124 -10.73 22.85 -17.98
C LYS A 124 -10.10 21.68 -17.24
N ARG A 125 -10.92 20.79 -16.67
CA ARG A 125 -10.48 19.67 -15.84
C ARG A 125 -9.64 18.65 -16.61
N VAL A 126 -9.98 18.35 -17.85
CA VAL A 126 -9.20 17.48 -18.74
C VAL A 126 -7.77 18.01 -18.91
N ASN A 127 -7.58 19.32 -19.15
CA ASN A 127 -6.23 19.89 -19.28
C ASN A 127 -5.44 19.84 -17.97
N GLU A 128 -6.10 20.09 -16.83
CA GLU A 128 -5.50 19.98 -15.50
C GLU A 128 -5.03 18.54 -15.23
N LEU A 129 -5.90 17.56 -15.46
CA LEU A 129 -5.59 16.14 -15.23
C LEU A 129 -4.50 15.62 -16.15
N LEU A 130 -4.54 15.96 -17.45
CA LEU A 130 -3.46 15.59 -18.38
C LEU A 130 -2.11 16.16 -17.95
N LYS A 131 -2.09 17.39 -17.42
CA LYS A 131 -0.87 17.99 -16.84
C LYS A 131 -0.43 17.23 -15.60
N LEU A 132 -1.37 16.93 -14.73
CA LEU A 132 -1.17 16.29 -13.45
C LEU A 132 -0.56 14.90 -13.59
N VAL A 133 -1.07 14.08 -14.53
CA VAL A 133 -0.56 12.73 -14.81
C VAL A 133 0.56 12.70 -15.86
N GLU A 134 1.11 13.87 -16.24
CA GLU A 134 2.22 14.01 -17.19
C GLU A 134 1.94 13.38 -18.57
N LEU A 135 0.71 13.50 -19.05
CA LEU A 135 0.28 12.98 -20.35
C LEU A 135 -0.03 14.08 -21.38
N GLN A 136 0.35 15.35 -21.15
CA GLN A 136 0.07 16.47 -22.05
C GLN A 136 0.60 16.24 -23.48
N SER A 137 1.84 15.76 -23.60
CA SER A 137 2.49 15.50 -24.90
C SER A 137 1.89 14.32 -25.67
N ALA A 138 1.15 13.46 -24.98
CA ALA A 138 0.49 12.29 -25.53
C ALA A 138 -1.04 12.43 -25.58
N ALA A 139 -1.59 13.57 -25.14
CA ALA A 139 -3.02 13.78 -24.94
C ALA A 139 -3.89 13.41 -26.15
N ASP A 140 -3.39 13.72 -27.34
CA ASP A 140 -4.11 13.54 -28.61
C ASP A 140 -3.66 12.29 -29.39
N LYS A 141 -2.85 11.41 -28.76
CA LYS A 141 -2.53 10.06 -29.26
C LYS A 141 -3.56 9.07 -28.77
N ARG A 142 -3.93 8.07 -29.59
CA ARG A 142 -4.82 6.97 -29.16
C ARG A 142 -4.22 6.19 -28.02
N ALA A 143 -5.06 5.86 -27.01
CA ALA A 143 -4.61 5.19 -25.79
C ALA A 143 -4.10 3.76 -26.03
N ARG A 144 -4.47 3.08 -27.12
CA ARG A 144 -3.87 1.79 -27.51
C ARG A 144 -2.35 1.89 -27.72
N ASN A 145 -1.83 3.06 -28.09
CA ASN A 145 -0.42 3.33 -28.31
C ASN A 145 0.32 3.79 -27.04
N TYR A 146 -0.36 3.83 -25.89
CA TYR A 146 0.25 4.18 -24.63
C TYR A 146 1.01 2.99 -24.04
N SER A 147 2.09 3.26 -23.30
CA SER A 147 2.72 2.24 -22.45
C SER A 147 1.78 1.82 -21.30
N GLY A 148 2.08 0.70 -20.65
CA GLY A 148 1.31 0.25 -19.48
C GLY A 148 1.20 1.33 -18.40
N GLY A 149 2.33 2.00 -18.09
CA GLY A 149 2.35 3.11 -17.13
C GLY A 149 1.52 4.32 -17.57
N MET A 150 1.54 4.68 -18.86
CA MET A 150 0.70 5.75 -19.40
C MET A 150 -0.79 5.41 -19.30
N LYS A 151 -1.18 4.16 -19.58
CA LYS A 151 -2.57 3.70 -19.45
C LYS A 151 -3.04 3.77 -18.01
N LYS A 152 -2.24 3.30 -17.05
CA LYS A 152 -2.55 3.38 -15.61
C LYS A 152 -2.68 4.82 -15.11
N ARG A 153 -1.80 5.73 -15.56
CA ARG A 153 -1.89 7.16 -15.23
C ARG A 153 -3.15 7.81 -15.83
N LEU A 154 -3.52 7.45 -17.06
CA LEU A 154 -4.76 7.91 -17.66
C LEU A 154 -5.98 7.38 -16.91
N ASP A 155 -5.99 6.10 -16.55
CA ASP A 155 -7.06 5.45 -15.79
C ASP A 155 -7.26 6.12 -14.43
N LEU A 156 -6.16 6.44 -13.73
CA LEU A 156 -6.21 7.24 -12.49
C LEU A 156 -6.83 8.63 -12.74
N ALA A 157 -6.46 9.29 -13.84
CA ALA A 157 -7.04 10.59 -14.19
C ALA A 157 -8.55 10.50 -14.50
N THR A 158 -9.02 9.39 -15.10
CA THR A 158 -10.48 9.18 -15.31
C THR A 158 -11.23 9.08 -14.00
N ALA A 159 -10.67 8.40 -12.99
CA ALA A 159 -11.27 8.29 -11.67
C ALA A 159 -11.37 9.64 -10.92
N LEU A 160 -10.58 10.63 -11.34
CA LEU A 160 -10.47 11.95 -10.69
C LEU A 160 -11.22 13.07 -11.42
N ILE A 161 -11.85 12.80 -12.56
CA ILE A 161 -12.43 13.84 -13.42
C ILE A 161 -13.46 14.71 -12.71
N HIS A 162 -14.28 14.11 -11.86
CA HIS A 162 -15.39 14.75 -11.14
C HIS A 162 -15.06 15.20 -9.70
N GLU A 163 -13.75 15.25 -9.36
CA GLU A 163 -13.26 15.70 -8.04
C GLU A 163 -13.87 14.90 -6.85
N PRO A 164 -13.68 13.58 -6.82
CA PRO A 164 -14.29 12.75 -5.80
C PRO A 164 -13.77 13.08 -4.39
N ARG A 165 -14.63 12.96 -3.37
CA ARG A 165 -14.24 13.06 -1.96
C ARG A 165 -13.45 11.83 -1.49
N LEU A 166 -13.69 10.69 -2.11
CA LEU A 166 -13.11 9.39 -1.76
C LEU A 166 -12.67 8.66 -3.04
N LEU A 167 -11.39 8.31 -3.10
CA LEU A 167 -10.79 7.61 -4.22
C LEU A 167 -10.47 6.17 -3.81
N PHE A 168 -11.03 5.20 -4.52
CA PHE A 168 -10.71 3.78 -4.40
C PHE A 168 -9.69 3.36 -5.46
N LEU A 169 -8.61 2.72 -5.03
CA LEU A 169 -7.52 2.25 -5.88
C LEU A 169 -7.29 0.75 -5.65
N ASP A 170 -7.62 -0.06 -6.64
CA ASP A 170 -7.40 -1.51 -6.56
C ASP A 170 -6.09 -1.89 -7.25
N GLU A 171 -5.04 -2.08 -6.46
CA GLU A 171 -3.68 -2.43 -6.90
C GLU A 171 -3.13 -1.49 -8.01
N PRO A 172 -3.10 -0.16 -7.81
CA PRO A 172 -2.88 0.82 -8.88
C PRO A 172 -1.51 0.74 -9.53
N THR A 173 -0.51 0.16 -8.87
CA THR A 173 0.87 0.10 -9.36
C THR A 173 1.31 -1.28 -9.82
N THR A 174 0.39 -2.26 -9.80
CA THR A 174 0.70 -3.62 -10.26
C THR A 174 1.10 -3.63 -11.74
N GLY A 175 2.22 -4.30 -12.04
CA GLY A 175 2.76 -4.41 -13.40
C GLY A 175 3.51 -3.17 -13.91
N LEU A 176 3.74 -2.16 -13.07
CA LEU A 176 4.52 -0.98 -13.41
C LEU A 176 6.00 -1.14 -13.06
N ASP A 177 6.85 -0.52 -13.86
CA ASP A 177 8.26 -0.34 -13.54
C ASP A 177 8.46 0.57 -12.31
N PRO A 178 9.62 0.51 -11.61
CA PRO A 178 9.86 1.25 -10.38
C PRO A 178 9.71 2.78 -10.54
N GLN A 179 10.09 3.34 -11.69
CA GLN A 179 9.99 4.77 -11.95
C GLN A 179 8.53 5.22 -12.08
N SER A 180 7.74 4.49 -12.87
CA SER A 180 6.30 4.73 -13.03
C SER A 180 5.55 4.58 -11.71
N ARG A 181 5.92 3.58 -10.89
CA ARG A 181 5.35 3.38 -9.55
C ARG A 181 5.62 4.57 -8.63
N THR A 182 6.87 5.03 -8.57
CA THR A 182 7.26 6.19 -7.75
C THR A 182 6.51 7.46 -8.17
N ALA A 183 6.33 7.69 -9.47
CA ALA A 183 5.57 8.84 -9.98
C ALA A 183 4.10 8.80 -9.51
N ILE A 184 3.44 7.63 -9.58
CA ILE A 184 2.07 7.47 -9.05
C ILE A 184 2.03 7.71 -7.54
N TRP A 185 2.97 7.17 -6.77
CA TRP A 185 3.01 7.39 -5.32
C TRP A 185 3.14 8.85 -4.94
N THR A 186 4.07 9.56 -5.58
CA THR A 186 4.26 11.00 -5.36
C THR A 186 2.98 11.78 -5.66
N TYR A 187 2.30 11.41 -6.73
CA TYR A 187 1.05 12.03 -7.11
C TYR A 187 -0.07 11.77 -6.09
N LEU A 188 -0.27 10.51 -5.67
CA LEU A 188 -1.30 10.16 -4.68
C LEU A 188 -1.06 10.84 -3.33
N GLN A 189 0.20 10.95 -2.91
CA GLN A 189 0.56 11.70 -1.70
C GLN A 189 0.21 13.18 -1.81
N LYS A 190 0.46 13.78 -2.97
CA LYS A 190 0.11 15.17 -3.23
C LYS A 190 -1.41 15.38 -3.17
N LEU A 191 -2.17 14.53 -3.85
CA LEU A 191 -3.63 14.56 -3.86
C LEU A 191 -4.22 14.49 -2.45
N ASN A 192 -3.71 13.56 -1.64
CA ASN A 192 -4.17 13.43 -0.26
C ASN A 192 -3.77 14.62 0.62
N LYS A 193 -2.50 15.07 0.56
CA LYS A 193 -1.98 16.13 1.44
C LYS A 193 -2.44 17.54 1.08
N GLU A 194 -2.51 17.84 -0.24
CA GLU A 194 -2.79 19.20 -0.73
C GLU A 194 -4.28 19.41 -1.01
N GLU A 195 -4.98 18.39 -1.51
CA GLU A 195 -6.40 18.48 -1.88
C GLU A 195 -7.34 17.86 -0.82
N GLY A 196 -6.78 17.18 0.19
CA GLY A 196 -7.56 16.57 1.26
C GLY A 196 -8.39 15.36 0.83
N THR A 197 -8.15 14.80 -0.37
CA THR A 197 -8.89 13.65 -0.88
C THR A 197 -8.63 12.42 -0.02
N THR A 198 -9.70 11.77 0.43
CA THR A 198 -9.58 10.47 1.12
C THR A 198 -9.18 9.39 0.12
N ILE A 199 -8.21 8.54 0.46
CA ILE A 199 -7.75 7.46 -0.43
C ILE A 199 -7.88 6.13 0.28
N PHE A 200 -8.58 5.19 -0.36
CA PHE A 200 -8.64 3.78 0.03
C PHE A 200 -7.84 2.96 -0.99
N LEU A 201 -6.70 2.45 -0.58
CA LEU A 201 -5.76 1.71 -1.42
C LEU A 201 -5.78 0.23 -1.07
N THR A 202 -5.97 -0.66 -2.04
CA THR A 202 -5.60 -2.07 -1.88
C THR A 202 -4.23 -2.32 -2.51
N THR A 203 -3.42 -3.14 -1.86
CA THR A 203 -2.12 -3.52 -2.39
C THR A 203 -1.66 -4.87 -1.83
N GLN A 204 -0.79 -5.53 -2.58
CA GLN A 204 0.05 -6.62 -2.10
C GLN A 204 1.50 -6.19 -1.85
N TYR A 205 1.85 -4.95 -2.21
CA TYR A 205 3.19 -4.42 -2.04
C TYR A 205 3.34 -3.73 -0.69
N LEU A 206 4.15 -4.34 0.18
CA LEU A 206 4.43 -3.85 1.53
C LEU A 206 5.05 -2.46 1.54
N GLU A 207 5.96 -2.20 0.59
CA GLU A 207 6.62 -0.88 0.44
C GLU A 207 5.61 0.23 0.10
N GLU A 208 4.61 -0.08 -0.74
CA GLU A 208 3.54 0.87 -1.08
C GLU A 208 2.70 1.23 0.13
N ALA A 209 2.27 0.21 0.89
CA ALA A 209 1.53 0.41 2.14
C ALA A 209 2.34 1.21 3.17
N ASP A 210 3.62 0.90 3.32
CA ASP A 210 4.52 1.57 4.27
C ASP A 210 4.77 3.04 3.94
N LYS A 211 4.92 3.36 2.63
CA LYS A 211 5.19 4.72 2.17
C LYS A 211 3.98 5.63 2.12
N LEU A 212 2.82 5.09 1.78
CA LEU A 212 1.64 5.89 1.45
C LEU A 212 0.64 5.97 2.59
N CYS A 213 0.43 4.88 3.31
CA CYS A 213 -0.69 4.78 4.23
C CYS A 213 -0.39 5.40 5.60
N GLN A 214 -1.32 6.20 6.09
CA GLN A 214 -1.30 6.70 7.48
C GLN A 214 -1.73 5.60 8.44
N ARG A 215 -2.70 4.77 8.01
CA ARG A 215 -3.19 3.60 8.71
C ARG A 215 -3.53 2.52 7.69
N LEU A 216 -3.39 1.27 8.09
CA LEU A 216 -3.74 0.14 7.23
C LEU A 216 -4.36 -1.00 8.01
N SER A 217 -5.12 -1.83 7.31
CA SER A 217 -5.55 -3.14 7.78
C SER A 217 -4.90 -4.23 6.93
N ILE A 218 -4.34 -5.24 7.60
CA ILE A 218 -3.80 -6.43 6.95
C ILE A 218 -4.91 -7.46 6.88
N ILE A 219 -5.22 -7.93 5.68
CA ILE A 219 -6.25 -8.94 5.43
C ILE A 219 -5.63 -10.24 4.92
N ASP A 220 -6.07 -11.36 5.46
CA ASP A 220 -5.72 -12.70 4.99
C ASP A 220 -6.92 -13.64 5.11
N PHE A 221 -7.20 -14.45 4.08
CA PHE A 221 -8.36 -15.36 4.03
C PHE A 221 -9.68 -14.70 4.46
N GLY A 222 -9.95 -13.50 3.95
CA GLY A 222 -11.18 -12.76 4.23
C GLY A 222 -11.25 -12.12 5.61
N LYS A 223 -10.22 -12.20 6.46
CA LYS A 223 -10.21 -11.68 7.83
C LYS A 223 -9.15 -10.60 8.02
N ILE A 224 -9.48 -9.56 8.77
CA ILE A 224 -8.48 -8.58 9.22
C ILE A 224 -7.66 -9.23 10.35
N VAL A 225 -6.34 -9.36 10.12
CA VAL A 225 -5.42 -9.99 11.09
C VAL A 225 -4.65 -8.95 11.91
N ALA A 226 -4.49 -7.72 11.41
CA ALA A 226 -3.90 -6.60 12.13
C ALA A 226 -4.38 -5.27 11.55
N SER A 227 -4.46 -4.23 12.37
CA SER A 227 -4.79 -2.85 11.96
C SER A 227 -4.01 -1.85 12.79
N GLY A 228 -3.58 -0.76 12.16
CA GLY A 228 -2.84 0.33 12.79
C GLY A 228 -2.04 1.14 11.80
N SER A 229 -1.29 2.13 12.27
CA SER A 229 -0.29 2.79 11.43
C SER A 229 0.87 1.84 11.13
N PRO A 230 1.59 2.01 10.00
CA PRO A 230 2.77 1.19 9.69
C PRO A 230 3.78 1.14 10.85
N ALA A 231 4.01 2.27 11.51
CA ALA A 231 4.92 2.38 12.64
C ALA A 231 4.43 1.61 13.88
N GLU A 232 3.13 1.63 14.19
CA GLU A 232 2.54 0.87 15.30
C GLU A 232 2.63 -0.63 15.03
N LEU A 233 2.27 -1.07 13.83
CA LEU A 233 2.32 -2.48 13.44
C LEU A 233 3.74 -3.04 13.52
N LYS A 234 4.73 -2.32 13.00
CA LYS A 234 6.14 -2.72 13.08
C LYS A 234 6.63 -2.83 14.52
N ARG A 235 6.27 -1.88 15.40
CA ARG A 235 6.62 -1.93 16.82
C ARG A 235 6.05 -3.16 17.56
N GLN A 236 4.91 -3.69 17.12
CA GLN A 236 4.30 -4.88 17.72
C GLN A 236 5.10 -6.16 17.44
N VAL A 237 5.88 -6.21 16.36
CA VAL A 237 6.59 -7.42 15.93
C VAL A 237 7.90 -7.60 16.68
N GLY A 238 8.58 -6.52 17.02
CA GLY A 238 9.83 -6.63 17.74
C GLY A 238 10.64 -5.33 17.78
N ALA A 239 11.80 -5.44 18.39
CA ALA A 239 12.80 -4.41 18.44
C ALA A 239 13.59 -4.34 17.12
N ASP A 240 14.23 -3.21 16.86
CA ASP A 240 15.25 -3.09 15.81
C ASP A 240 16.33 -4.13 16.01
N SER A 241 16.88 -4.67 14.95
CA SER A 241 17.97 -5.63 14.99
C SER A 241 19.27 -5.05 14.40
N ILE A 242 20.37 -5.22 15.12
CA ILE A 242 21.69 -4.83 14.67
C ILE A 242 22.55 -6.09 14.61
N GLN A 243 22.94 -6.48 13.41
CA GLN A 243 23.85 -7.60 13.20
C GLN A 243 25.27 -7.08 13.30
N VAL A 244 26.05 -7.66 14.21
CA VAL A 244 27.45 -7.30 14.51
C VAL A 244 28.33 -8.48 14.14
N ALA A 245 29.10 -8.36 13.06
CA ALA A 245 30.10 -9.35 12.70
C ALA A 245 31.49 -8.93 13.22
N LEU A 246 32.19 -9.85 13.84
CA LEU A 246 33.53 -9.63 14.45
C LEU A 246 34.62 -10.16 13.53
N GLU A 247 35.82 -9.52 13.54
CA GLU A 247 37.00 -10.04 12.82
C GLU A 247 37.56 -11.33 13.47
N ASN A 248 37.67 -11.34 14.80
CA ASN A 248 38.22 -12.49 15.57
C ASN A 248 37.09 -13.08 16.45
N CYS A 249 36.19 -13.80 15.86
CA CYS A 249 34.97 -14.23 16.52
C CYS A 249 35.17 -15.18 17.70
N GLU A 250 36.08 -16.20 17.59
CA GLU A 250 36.31 -17.18 18.65
C GLU A 250 36.84 -16.50 19.93
N LYS A 251 37.69 -15.50 19.80
CA LYS A 251 38.30 -14.81 20.93
C LYS A 251 37.40 -13.73 21.51
N ASP A 252 36.78 -12.92 20.65
CA ASP A 252 36.16 -11.66 21.05
C ASP A 252 34.64 -11.79 21.31
N LYS A 253 34.00 -12.84 20.81
CA LYS A 253 32.53 -13.03 20.94
C LYS A 253 32.01 -13.03 22.37
N PRO A 254 32.62 -13.74 23.35
CA PRO A 254 32.12 -13.72 24.72
C PRO A 254 32.13 -12.33 25.36
N GLN A 255 33.23 -11.61 25.13
CA GLN A 255 33.45 -10.24 25.64
C GLN A 255 32.50 -9.26 24.96
N ALA A 256 32.37 -9.32 23.62
CA ALA A 256 31.43 -8.50 22.85
C ALA A 256 29.99 -8.71 23.32
N LYS A 257 29.58 -9.96 23.48
CA LYS A 257 28.21 -10.33 23.94
C LYS A 257 27.93 -9.77 25.33
N ALA A 258 28.86 -9.85 26.26
CA ALA A 258 28.72 -9.31 27.61
C ALA A 258 28.63 -7.79 27.60
N LEU A 259 29.45 -7.13 26.81
CA LEU A 259 29.48 -5.68 26.65
C LEU A 259 28.18 -5.17 26.06
N LEU A 260 27.69 -5.77 24.95
CA LEU A 260 26.47 -5.39 24.28
C LEU A 260 25.23 -5.61 25.16
N LYS A 261 25.20 -6.70 25.95
CA LYS A 261 24.13 -6.93 26.93
C LYS A 261 24.07 -5.90 28.05
N SER A 262 25.17 -5.26 28.38
CA SER A 262 25.23 -4.24 29.45
C SER A 262 24.69 -2.88 29.02
N MET A 263 24.43 -2.66 27.73
CA MET A 263 23.93 -1.39 27.18
C MET A 263 22.45 -1.21 27.49
N THR A 264 22.05 -0.05 27.98
CA THR A 264 20.71 0.23 28.54
C THR A 264 19.58 0.05 27.54
N GLU A 265 19.82 0.31 26.25
CA GLU A 265 18.80 0.23 25.20
C GLU A 265 18.69 -1.16 24.54
N VAL A 266 19.62 -2.06 24.87
CA VAL A 266 19.63 -3.43 24.34
C VAL A 266 18.62 -4.28 25.09
N THR A 267 17.71 -4.92 24.36
CA THR A 267 16.70 -5.83 24.91
C THR A 267 17.18 -7.27 24.92
N GLU A 268 17.93 -7.68 23.89
CA GLU A 268 18.43 -9.03 23.76
C GLU A 268 19.68 -9.09 22.87
N VAL A 269 20.58 -10.03 23.12
CA VAL A 269 21.71 -10.33 22.24
C VAL A 269 21.76 -11.84 22.02
N ILE A 270 21.57 -12.25 20.76
CA ILE A 270 21.60 -13.66 20.35
C ILE A 270 22.77 -13.92 19.39
N GLU A 271 23.21 -15.17 19.35
CA GLU A 271 24.20 -15.64 18.38
C GLU A 271 23.45 -16.18 17.16
N THR A 272 23.66 -15.55 15.99
CA THR A 272 22.94 -15.90 14.76
C THR A 272 23.79 -16.77 13.82
N SER A 273 25.13 -16.66 13.90
CA SER A 273 26.07 -17.48 13.15
C SER A 273 27.41 -17.52 13.92
N GLU A 274 28.36 -18.32 13.43
CA GLU A 274 29.69 -18.41 14.04
C GLU A 274 30.38 -17.03 14.13
N GLU A 275 30.14 -16.14 13.18
CA GLU A 275 30.80 -14.81 13.10
C GLU A 275 29.93 -13.65 13.57
N CYS A 276 28.61 -13.85 13.83
CA CYS A 276 27.68 -12.75 14.05
C CYS A 276 26.93 -12.84 15.38
N LEU A 277 26.80 -11.67 16.02
CA LEU A 277 25.85 -11.41 17.10
C LEU A 277 24.68 -10.56 16.55
N THR A 278 23.46 -10.86 16.93
CA THR A 278 22.31 -9.99 16.67
C THR A 278 21.86 -9.33 17.96
N VAL A 279 21.89 -8.01 17.97
CA VAL A 279 21.47 -7.14 19.06
C VAL A 279 20.06 -6.62 18.76
N TYR A 280 19.13 -6.88 19.65
CA TYR A 280 17.77 -6.30 19.58
C TYR A 280 17.70 -5.09 20.50
N ALA A 281 17.18 -3.97 19.97
CA ALA A 281 17.10 -2.71 20.72
C ALA A 281 15.85 -1.90 20.31
N LYS A 282 15.34 -1.05 21.22
CA LYS A 282 14.13 -0.23 20.95
C LYS A 282 14.38 0.88 19.94
N ASN A 283 15.60 1.42 19.86
CA ASN A 283 16.03 2.49 18.97
C ASN A 283 17.38 2.13 18.34
N GLY A 284 17.44 1.03 17.62
CA GLY A 284 18.66 0.45 17.09
C GLY A 284 19.48 1.40 16.23
N GLY A 285 18.82 2.25 15.43
CA GLY A 285 19.53 3.20 14.56
C GLY A 285 20.41 4.20 15.31
N VAL A 286 19.99 4.65 16.49
CA VAL A 286 20.79 5.54 17.35
C VAL A 286 21.90 4.75 18.05
N LEU A 287 21.60 3.52 18.43
CA LEU A 287 22.51 2.67 19.20
C LEU A 287 23.74 2.20 18.40
N ILE A 288 23.69 2.18 17.06
CA ILE A 288 24.83 1.73 16.23
C ILE A 288 26.12 2.45 16.57
N ALA A 289 26.07 3.77 16.70
CA ALA A 289 27.27 4.57 17.01
C ALA A 289 27.86 4.23 18.38
N ASP A 290 27.00 3.92 19.35
CA ASP A 290 27.41 3.54 20.71
C ASP A 290 27.97 2.12 20.74
N ILE A 291 27.37 1.19 19.99
CA ILE A 291 27.86 -0.18 19.81
C ILE A 291 29.30 -0.14 19.21
N VAL A 292 29.48 0.60 18.12
CA VAL A 292 30.80 0.71 17.46
C VAL A 292 31.83 1.27 18.42
N ARG A 293 31.52 2.36 19.13
CA ARG A 293 32.44 2.98 20.11
C ARG A 293 32.77 2.06 21.28
N ALA A 294 31.78 1.36 21.80
CA ALA A 294 31.95 0.46 22.94
C ALA A 294 32.85 -0.72 22.57
N LEU A 295 32.68 -1.32 21.41
CA LEU A 295 33.51 -2.43 20.92
C LEU A 295 34.95 -1.96 20.61
N ASP A 296 35.10 -0.82 19.93
CA ASP A 296 36.40 -0.23 19.62
C ASP A 296 37.22 0.11 20.90
N SER A 297 36.56 0.71 21.90
CA SER A 297 37.15 1.01 23.21
C SER A 297 37.59 -0.25 23.99
N SER A 298 37.08 -1.41 23.62
CA SER A 298 37.43 -2.71 24.21
C SER A 298 38.39 -3.51 23.35
N ASP A 299 39.02 -2.89 22.33
CA ASP A 299 39.94 -3.51 21.35
C ASP A 299 39.30 -4.68 20.55
N ILE A 300 37.97 -4.63 20.38
CA ILE A 300 37.21 -5.62 19.61
C ILE A 300 36.97 -5.07 18.23
N ARG A 301 37.57 -5.68 17.21
CA ARG A 301 37.44 -5.24 15.82
C ARG A 301 36.18 -5.75 15.14
N LEU A 302 35.46 -4.83 14.49
CA LEU A 302 34.29 -5.10 13.71
C LEU A 302 34.63 -5.42 12.27
N LYS A 303 34.04 -6.50 11.72
CA LYS A 303 34.05 -6.84 10.30
C LYS A 303 32.94 -6.08 9.55
N SER A 304 31.74 -6.06 10.13
CA SER A 304 30.62 -5.29 9.63
C SER A 304 29.55 -5.08 10.69
N VAL A 305 28.76 -4.01 10.51
CA VAL A 305 27.54 -3.75 11.27
C VAL A 305 26.42 -3.51 10.28
N THR A 306 25.31 -4.27 10.41
CA THR A 306 24.13 -4.12 9.56
C THR A 306 22.91 -3.86 10.42
N PHE A 307 22.16 -2.83 10.08
CA PHE A 307 20.93 -2.44 10.77
C PHE A 307 19.70 -2.89 9.98
N SER A 308 18.72 -3.42 10.69
CA SER A 308 17.41 -3.75 10.14
C SER A 308 16.33 -3.40 11.14
N SER A 309 15.39 -2.54 10.71
CA SER A 309 14.16 -2.31 11.44
C SER A 309 13.10 -3.33 11.04
N PRO A 310 12.16 -3.66 11.93
CA PRO A 310 11.02 -4.49 11.60
C PRO A 310 10.27 -3.96 10.37
N SER A 311 9.91 -4.85 9.48
CA SER A 311 9.19 -4.55 8.25
C SER A 311 7.71 -4.95 8.37
N LEU A 312 6.87 -4.47 7.46
CA LEU A 312 5.50 -4.96 7.34
C LEU A 312 5.44 -6.45 6.91
N ASP A 313 6.50 -6.98 6.26
CA ASP A 313 6.61 -8.42 5.97
C ASP A 313 6.73 -9.24 7.25
N ASP A 314 7.51 -8.75 8.23
CA ASP A 314 7.62 -9.39 9.54
C ASP A 314 6.30 -9.35 10.30
N VAL A 315 5.54 -8.24 10.19
CA VAL A 315 4.17 -8.14 10.74
C VAL A 315 3.27 -9.18 10.11
N PHE A 316 3.25 -9.26 8.78
CA PHE A 316 2.43 -10.22 8.06
C PHE A 316 2.81 -11.66 8.43
N MET A 317 4.10 -11.98 8.43
CA MET A 317 4.61 -13.30 8.80
C MET A 317 4.23 -13.70 10.24
N ARG A 318 4.31 -12.78 11.19
CA ARG A 318 3.92 -13.03 12.58
C ARG A 318 2.45 -13.41 12.73
N HIS A 319 1.56 -12.75 11.97
CA HIS A 319 0.12 -12.97 12.08
C HIS A 319 -0.38 -14.14 11.23
N THR A 320 0.31 -14.49 10.14
CA THR A 320 -0.16 -15.50 9.17
C THR A 320 0.72 -16.75 9.08
N GLY A 321 1.92 -16.70 9.64
CA GLY A 321 2.91 -17.80 9.59
C GLY A 321 3.60 -17.93 8.23
N ARG A 322 3.38 -17.00 7.27
CA ARG A 322 3.97 -17.02 5.92
C ARG A 322 4.30 -15.60 5.43
N ARG A 323 5.19 -15.49 4.44
CA ARG A 323 5.49 -14.20 3.77
C ARG A 323 4.49 -13.92 2.65
N ILE A 324 4.24 -12.65 2.38
CA ILE A 324 3.54 -12.24 1.15
C ILE A 324 4.44 -12.59 -0.03
N ARG A 325 4.02 -13.55 -0.87
CA ARG A 325 4.72 -13.83 -2.13
C ARG A 325 4.42 -12.68 -3.09
N THR A 326 5.37 -11.78 -3.27
CA THR A 326 5.41 -10.89 -4.43
C THR A 326 5.73 -11.76 -5.63
N GLU A 327 4.79 -11.89 -6.57
CA GLU A 327 5.07 -12.47 -7.89
C GLU A 327 5.98 -11.48 -8.65
N GLU A 328 7.27 -11.51 -8.35
CA GLU A 328 8.27 -11.03 -9.29
C GLU A 328 8.21 -11.98 -10.49
N LEU A 329 7.90 -11.42 -11.65
CA LEU A 329 7.91 -12.00 -12.98
C LEU A 329 8.79 -13.26 -13.07
N VAL A 330 8.19 -14.42 -12.97
CA VAL A 330 8.78 -15.64 -13.49
C VAL A 330 8.82 -15.44 -15.02
N LYS A 331 9.99 -15.04 -15.54
CA LYS A 331 10.27 -15.06 -16.97
C LYS A 331 9.90 -16.47 -17.46
N ALA A 332 8.83 -16.55 -18.24
CA ALA A 332 8.48 -17.78 -18.94
C ALA A 332 9.72 -18.24 -19.72
N PRO A 333 10.13 -19.52 -19.62
CA PRO A 333 11.26 -20.01 -20.38
C PRO A 333 10.93 -19.83 -21.86
N SER A 334 11.80 -19.11 -22.58
CA SER A 334 11.75 -18.95 -24.01
C SER A 334 11.67 -20.33 -24.65
N ARG A 335 10.51 -20.68 -25.22
CA ARG A 335 10.38 -21.86 -26.09
C ARG A 335 11.33 -21.64 -27.28
N MET A 336 12.47 -22.29 -27.25
CA MET A 336 13.29 -22.51 -28.44
C MET A 336 12.41 -23.18 -29.49
N PHE A 337 12.05 -22.41 -30.52
CA PHE A 337 11.58 -23.04 -31.77
C PHE A 337 12.76 -23.77 -32.37
N GLY A 338 12.79 -25.08 -32.18
CA GLY A 338 13.65 -26.00 -32.91
C GLY A 338 13.28 -25.96 -34.38
N SER A 339 14.17 -25.43 -35.20
CA SER A 339 14.14 -25.59 -36.66
C SER A 339 14.33 -27.05 -37.02
N GLY A 340 13.26 -27.77 -37.33
CA GLY A 340 13.25 -29.07 -37.95
C GLY A 340 13.16 -28.90 -39.46
N ARG A 341 14.31 -29.01 -40.15
CA ARG A 341 14.35 -29.33 -41.58
C ARG A 341 13.77 -30.73 -41.79
N ARG A 342 12.77 -30.86 -42.65
CA ARG A 342 12.76 -31.75 -43.84
C ARG A 342 11.49 -31.46 -44.64
#